data_202d91e4534d2b0b8432fc5d83624171
#
_entry.id   202d91e4534d2b0b8432fc5d83624171
#
_cell.length_a   1.000
_cell.length_b   1.000
_cell.length_c   1.000
_cell.angle_alpha   90.00
_cell.angle_beta   90.00
_cell.angle_gamma   90.00
#
_symmetry.space_group_name_H-M   'P 1'
#
loop_
_entity.id
_entity.type
_entity.pdbx_description
1 polymer ?
#
loop_
_entity_poly.entity_id
_entity_poly.type
_entity_poly.pdbx_seq_one_letter_code
_entity_poly.pdbx_strand_id
1 'polypeptide(L)'
;ANKINDTPFNCKSETIKNYLYKSFSDKKSRSQARSISAIKSFFNYLIFEGYINESPISNIEAPKQEKKLPVVLTEDEIKNLINSIDLNHDFGQRNKTIIEILYGTGIRVSELVNLKLSNIFFKENIIKVIGKGNKERFVPLGEIASYEMKIYINERNRLKIDSKSSDILFLNRYGRRLTRSMIFKIISDASKRI
;
A
#
# COMPACT_ATOMS: atom_id res chain seq x y z
N ALA A 1 35.00 3.51 10.86
CA ALA A 1 33.78 4.34 10.87
C ALA A 1 34.19 5.78 11.11
N ASN A 2 34.33 6.59 10.05
CA ASN A 2 34.56 8.03 10.19
C ASN A 2 33.29 8.63 10.81
N LYS A 3 33.37 9.04 12.06
CA LYS A 3 32.36 9.89 12.69
C LYS A 3 32.36 11.22 11.93
N ILE A 4 31.35 11.48 11.12
CA ILE A 4 31.12 12.79 10.53
C ILE A 4 30.68 13.66 11.71
N ASN A 5 31.54 14.61 12.12
CA ASN A 5 31.22 15.60 13.18
C ASN A 5 30.33 16.74 12.66
N ASP A 6 29.80 16.62 11.43
CA ASP A 6 28.93 17.63 10.84
C ASP A 6 27.52 17.51 11.43
N THR A 7 27.04 18.62 11.94
CA THR A 7 25.62 18.76 12.32
C THR A 7 24.81 19.17 11.08
N PRO A 8 23.49 18.96 11.05
CA PRO A 8 22.65 19.43 9.94
C PRO A 8 22.78 20.94 9.65
N PHE A 9 23.17 21.73 10.66
CA PHE A 9 23.26 23.19 10.58
C PHE A 9 24.55 23.70 9.88
N ASN A 10 25.62 22.90 9.88
CA ASN A 10 26.91 23.24 9.26
C ASN A 10 27.39 22.22 8.23
N CYS A 11 26.47 21.39 7.74
CA CYS A 11 26.79 20.33 6.79
C CYS A 11 27.15 20.89 5.42
N LYS A 12 28.34 20.51 4.91
CA LYS A 12 28.82 20.95 3.60
C LYS A 12 28.15 20.16 2.46
N SER A 13 27.95 20.82 1.32
CA SER A 13 27.41 20.20 0.10
C SER A 13 28.14 18.93 -0.30
N GLU A 14 29.45 18.91 -0.14
CA GLU A 14 30.34 17.80 -0.50
C GLU A 14 30.08 16.57 0.39
N THR A 15 29.85 16.77 1.69
CA THR A 15 29.51 15.69 2.63
C THR A 15 28.22 14.99 2.20
N ILE A 16 27.22 15.79 1.80
CA ILE A 16 25.93 15.25 1.37
C ILE A 16 26.07 14.54 0.02
N LYS A 17 26.79 15.11 -0.93
CA LYS A 17 27.08 14.47 -2.22
C LYS A 17 27.76 13.12 -2.04
N ASN A 18 28.77 13.04 -1.18
CA ASN A 18 29.47 11.79 -0.89
C ASN A 18 28.57 10.75 -0.21
N TYR A 19 27.70 11.18 0.70
CA TYR A 19 26.69 10.30 1.28
C TYR A 19 25.71 9.77 0.24
N LEU A 20 25.19 10.64 -0.61
CA LEU A 20 24.27 10.26 -1.68
C LEU A 20 24.93 9.29 -2.66
N TYR A 21 26.15 9.58 -3.10
CA TYR A 21 26.91 8.71 -3.99
C TYR A 21 27.07 7.29 -3.41
N LYS A 22 27.55 7.19 -2.16
CA LYS A 22 27.70 5.90 -1.47
C LYS A 22 26.37 5.19 -1.23
N SER A 23 25.31 5.95 -0.92
CA SER A 23 24.00 5.38 -0.63
C SER A 23 23.21 4.96 -1.87
N PHE A 24 23.62 5.40 -3.06
CA PHE A 24 22.87 5.23 -4.30
C PHE A 24 23.47 4.22 -5.26
N SER A 25 24.68 3.69 -5.01
CA SER A 25 25.37 2.74 -5.87
C SER A 25 24.46 1.58 -6.34
N ASP A 26 23.59 1.08 -5.44
CA ASP A 26 22.74 -0.08 -5.71
C ASP A 26 21.24 0.25 -5.77
N LYS A 27 20.88 1.55 -5.74
CA LYS A 27 19.46 1.97 -5.71
C LYS A 27 18.95 2.37 -7.09
N LYS A 28 17.71 1.94 -7.37
CA LYS A 28 16.99 2.39 -8.58
C LYS A 28 16.79 3.91 -8.58
N SER A 29 16.85 4.55 -9.76
CA SER A 29 16.71 6.01 -9.95
C SER A 29 15.50 6.63 -9.22
N ARG A 30 14.36 5.91 -9.17
CA ARG A 30 13.17 6.37 -8.42
C ARG A 30 13.42 6.45 -6.91
N SER A 31 14.15 5.52 -6.33
CA SER A 31 14.51 5.54 -4.91
C SER A 31 15.51 6.64 -4.59
N GLN A 32 16.46 6.86 -5.51
CA GLN A 32 17.42 7.97 -5.43
C GLN A 32 16.70 9.32 -5.43
N ALA A 33 15.79 9.55 -6.40
CA ALA A 33 15.03 10.79 -6.51
C ALA A 33 14.18 11.05 -5.25
N ARG A 34 13.55 10.01 -4.70
CA ARG A 34 12.77 10.12 -3.45
C ARG A 34 13.65 10.51 -2.26
N SER A 35 14.86 9.95 -2.15
CA SER A 35 15.81 10.29 -1.08
C SER A 35 16.28 11.74 -1.22
N ILE A 36 16.61 12.19 -2.44
CA ILE A 36 17.00 13.58 -2.69
C ILE A 36 15.86 14.54 -2.33
N SER A 37 14.62 14.23 -2.73
CA SER A 37 13.46 15.05 -2.39
C SER A 37 13.25 15.16 -0.87
N ALA A 38 13.43 14.05 -0.14
CA ALA A 38 13.32 14.05 1.32
C ALA A 38 14.37 14.94 1.98
N ILE A 39 15.64 14.86 1.52
CA ILE A 39 16.71 15.69 2.04
C ILE A 39 16.47 17.17 1.67
N LYS A 40 16.01 17.46 0.44
CA LYS A 40 15.63 18.84 0.05
C LYS A 40 14.54 19.41 0.96
N SER A 41 13.49 18.62 1.24
CA SER A 41 12.41 19.05 2.13
C SER A 41 12.92 19.33 3.54
N PHE A 42 13.86 18.54 4.05
CA PHE A 42 14.47 18.76 5.35
C PHE A 42 15.27 20.06 5.41
N PHE A 43 16.14 20.33 4.42
CA PHE A 43 16.91 21.58 4.41
C PHE A 43 16.01 22.81 4.14
N ASN A 44 14.96 22.69 3.34
CA ASN A 44 13.97 23.75 3.18
C ASN A 44 13.24 24.06 4.50
N TYR A 45 12.96 23.03 5.31
CA TYR A 45 12.41 23.23 6.65
C TYR A 45 13.41 23.99 7.54
N LEU A 46 14.71 23.66 7.52
CA LEU A 46 15.71 24.38 8.31
C LEU A 46 15.85 25.85 7.90
N ILE A 47 15.71 26.16 6.59
CA ILE A 47 15.69 27.55 6.10
C ILE A 47 14.43 28.25 6.62
N PHE A 48 13.27 27.61 6.50
CA PHE A 48 11.99 28.17 6.95
C PHE A 48 12.00 28.53 8.44
N GLU A 49 12.59 27.68 9.27
CA GLU A 49 12.74 27.93 10.72
C GLU A 49 13.91 28.88 11.06
N GLY A 50 14.66 29.36 10.06
CA GLY A 50 15.76 30.29 10.28
C GLY A 50 17.03 29.68 10.88
N TYR A 51 17.16 28.34 10.88
CA TYR A 51 18.34 27.64 11.38
C TYR A 51 19.55 27.74 10.46
N ILE A 52 19.32 27.87 9.15
CA ILE A 52 20.34 28.06 8.13
C ILE A 52 19.83 29.05 7.09
N ASN A 53 20.76 29.77 6.42
CA ASN A 53 20.42 30.76 5.40
C ASN A 53 20.29 30.14 4.00
N GLU A 54 21.03 29.07 3.71
CA GLU A 54 21.08 28.43 2.40
C GLU A 54 21.06 26.90 2.51
N SER A 55 20.46 26.27 1.50
CA SER A 55 20.44 24.80 1.42
C SER A 55 21.74 24.28 0.82
N PRO A 56 22.49 23.41 1.50
CA PRO A 56 23.72 22.82 0.95
C PRO A 56 23.47 21.88 -0.22
N ILE A 57 22.21 21.58 -0.56
CA ILE A 57 21.83 20.69 -1.65
C ILE A 57 21.01 21.37 -2.75
N SER A 58 20.98 22.70 -2.78
CA SER A 58 20.26 23.47 -3.82
C SER A 58 20.59 22.99 -5.23
N ASN A 59 21.86 22.73 -5.51
CA ASN A 59 22.40 22.35 -6.82
C ASN A 59 22.41 20.84 -7.10
N ILE A 60 21.83 20.02 -6.21
CA ILE A 60 21.75 18.57 -6.45
C ILE A 60 20.45 18.27 -7.19
N GLU A 61 20.58 17.85 -8.45
CA GLU A 61 19.43 17.41 -9.24
C GLU A 61 19.09 15.95 -8.99
N ALA A 62 17.78 15.65 -8.97
CA ALA A 62 17.32 14.27 -8.94
C ALA A 62 17.48 13.63 -10.33
N PRO A 63 17.84 12.35 -10.41
CA PRO A 63 17.94 11.66 -11.70
C PRO A 63 16.60 11.73 -12.44
N LYS A 64 16.64 11.99 -13.74
CA LYS A 64 15.46 11.98 -14.61
C LYS A 64 14.78 10.60 -14.51
N GLN A 65 13.49 10.61 -14.26
CA GLN A 65 12.70 9.39 -14.21
C GLN A 65 12.01 9.18 -15.55
N GLU A 66 12.16 7.99 -16.10
CA GLU A 66 11.33 7.56 -17.21
C GLU A 66 9.88 7.46 -16.74
N LYS A 67 8.98 8.16 -17.40
CA LYS A 67 7.55 8.00 -17.22
C LYS A 67 7.10 6.73 -17.95
N LYS A 68 7.21 5.58 -17.29
CA LYS A 68 6.60 4.34 -17.81
C LYS A 68 5.09 4.44 -17.62
N LEU A 69 4.35 4.25 -18.70
CA LEU A 69 2.91 4.09 -18.61
C LEU A 69 2.61 2.85 -17.75
N PRO A 70 1.62 2.94 -16.85
CA PRO A 70 1.22 1.78 -16.07
C PRO A 70 0.66 0.71 -17.01
N VAL A 71 1.05 -0.55 -16.79
CA VAL A 71 0.40 -1.68 -17.43
C VAL A 71 -0.93 -1.88 -16.71
N VAL A 72 -2.01 -1.88 -17.47
CA VAL A 72 -3.37 -2.06 -16.98
C VAL A 72 -3.84 -3.44 -17.42
N LEU A 73 -4.43 -4.21 -16.52
CA LEU A 73 -5.04 -5.49 -16.84
C LEU A 73 -6.34 -5.28 -17.61
N THR A 74 -6.58 -6.11 -18.60
CA THR A 74 -7.87 -6.20 -19.32
C THR A 74 -8.92 -6.88 -18.42
N GLU A 75 -10.20 -6.74 -18.78
CA GLU A 75 -11.28 -7.44 -18.06
C GLU A 75 -11.11 -8.95 -18.07
N ASP A 76 -10.66 -9.52 -19.21
CA ASP A 76 -10.46 -10.95 -19.34
C ASP A 76 -9.28 -11.45 -18.50
N GLU A 77 -8.19 -10.68 -18.42
CA GLU A 77 -7.08 -11.00 -17.52
C GLU A 77 -7.51 -10.97 -16.05
N ILE A 78 -8.39 -10.04 -15.68
CA ILE A 78 -8.94 -9.99 -14.31
C ILE A 78 -9.86 -11.18 -14.05
N LYS A 79 -10.74 -11.54 -14.99
CA LYS A 79 -11.59 -12.73 -14.88
C LYS A 79 -10.75 -14.00 -14.74
N ASN A 80 -9.70 -14.14 -15.54
CA ASN A 80 -8.78 -15.27 -15.46
C ASN A 80 -8.06 -15.30 -14.11
N LEU A 81 -7.63 -14.14 -13.59
CA LEU A 81 -7.02 -14.03 -12.28
C LEU A 81 -7.96 -14.50 -11.16
N ILE A 82 -9.23 -14.08 -11.19
CA ILE A 82 -10.25 -14.50 -10.22
C ILE A 82 -10.51 -16.00 -10.33
N ASN A 83 -10.65 -16.53 -11.54
CA ASN A 83 -10.91 -17.95 -11.80
C ASN A 83 -9.72 -18.86 -11.45
N SER A 84 -8.49 -18.33 -11.41
CA SER A 84 -7.30 -19.07 -10.99
C SER A 84 -7.24 -19.38 -9.49
N ILE A 85 -8.14 -18.78 -8.70
CA ILE A 85 -8.19 -19.02 -7.26
C ILE A 85 -8.82 -20.38 -6.99
N ASP A 86 -8.05 -21.27 -6.35
CA ASP A 86 -8.54 -22.56 -5.90
C ASP A 86 -9.46 -22.39 -4.68
N LEU A 87 -10.75 -22.63 -4.87
CA LEU A 87 -11.76 -22.51 -3.82
C LEU A 87 -11.73 -23.69 -2.82
N ASN A 88 -11.06 -24.80 -3.17
CA ASN A 88 -10.89 -25.92 -2.23
C ASN A 88 -9.77 -25.67 -1.22
N HIS A 89 -8.97 -24.63 -1.42
CA HIS A 89 -7.97 -24.21 -0.46
C HIS A 89 -8.62 -23.47 0.72
N ASP A 90 -8.15 -23.70 1.95
CA ASP A 90 -8.70 -23.15 3.21
C ASP A 90 -9.05 -21.65 3.19
N PHE A 91 -8.38 -20.87 2.35
CA PHE A 91 -8.59 -19.43 2.21
C PHE A 91 -8.94 -19.01 0.78
N GLY A 92 -9.40 -19.95 -0.05
CA GLY A 92 -9.75 -19.71 -1.44
C GLY A 92 -10.85 -18.65 -1.56
N GLN A 93 -11.94 -18.84 -0.86
CA GLN A 93 -13.06 -17.90 -0.86
C GLN A 93 -12.66 -16.50 -0.40
N ARG A 94 -11.87 -16.39 0.67
CA ARG A 94 -11.31 -15.11 1.11
C ARG A 94 -10.49 -14.43 0.01
N ASN A 95 -9.60 -15.17 -0.63
CA ASN A 95 -8.70 -14.64 -1.65
C ASN A 95 -9.46 -14.16 -2.89
N LYS A 96 -10.47 -14.92 -3.32
CA LYS A 96 -11.39 -14.53 -4.39
C LYS A 96 -12.12 -13.23 -4.03
N THR A 97 -12.75 -13.18 -2.86
CA THR A 97 -13.47 -12.00 -2.37
C THR A 97 -12.59 -10.75 -2.30
N ILE A 98 -11.30 -10.89 -1.93
CA ILE A 98 -10.33 -9.80 -1.91
C ILE A 98 -10.16 -9.20 -3.31
N ILE A 99 -9.98 -10.03 -4.33
CA ILE A 99 -9.77 -9.56 -5.71
C ILE A 99 -11.04 -8.92 -6.26
N GLU A 100 -12.21 -9.55 -6.05
CA GLU A 100 -13.51 -9.01 -6.45
C GLU A 100 -13.78 -7.62 -5.86
N ILE A 101 -13.49 -7.43 -4.58
CA ILE A 101 -13.68 -6.13 -3.93
C ILE A 101 -12.69 -5.09 -4.46
N LEU A 102 -11.40 -5.44 -4.59
CA LEU A 102 -10.40 -4.52 -5.12
C LEU A 102 -10.76 -4.06 -6.54
N TYR A 103 -11.18 -4.99 -7.39
CA TYR A 103 -11.56 -4.68 -8.76
C TYR A 103 -12.88 -3.90 -8.83
N GLY A 104 -13.93 -4.40 -8.18
CA GLY A 104 -15.27 -3.82 -8.28
C GLY A 104 -15.43 -2.48 -7.58
N THR A 105 -14.58 -2.16 -6.59
CA THR A 105 -14.70 -0.93 -5.80
C THR A 105 -13.56 0.06 -5.98
N GLY A 106 -12.42 -0.38 -6.48
CA GLY A 106 -11.21 0.46 -6.63
C GLY A 106 -10.65 1.00 -5.30
N ILE A 107 -10.98 0.40 -4.16
CA ILE A 107 -10.41 0.83 -2.87
C ILE A 107 -8.93 0.49 -2.77
N ARG A 108 -8.18 1.27 -1.99
CA ARG A 108 -6.77 1.02 -1.77
C ARG A 108 -6.57 -0.24 -0.93
N VAL A 109 -5.45 -0.95 -1.15
CA VAL A 109 -5.09 -2.13 -0.34
C VAL A 109 -5.05 -1.81 1.17
N SER A 110 -4.63 -0.60 1.55
CA SER A 110 -4.65 -0.16 2.94
C SER A 110 -6.06 0.02 3.51
N GLU A 111 -7.02 0.40 2.69
CA GLU A 111 -8.44 0.52 3.04
C GLU A 111 -9.07 -0.87 3.16
N LEU A 112 -8.76 -1.76 2.21
CA LEU A 112 -9.24 -3.14 2.23
C LEU A 112 -8.83 -3.89 3.51
N VAL A 113 -7.55 -3.86 3.90
CA VAL A 113 -7.08 -4.58 5.09
C VAL A 113 -7.64 -4.01 6.39
N ASN A 114 -8.11 -2.76 6.37
CA ASN A 114 -8.76 -2.11 7.50
C ASN A 114 -10.28 -2.09 7.42
N LEU A 115 -10.88 -2.72 6.39
CA LEU A 115 -12.33 -2.75 6.23
C LEU A 115 -12.97 -3.54 7.38
N LYS A 116 -13.95 -2.90 8.00
CA LYS A 116 -14.68 -3.43 9.15
C LYS A 116 -16.00 -4.03 8.72
N LEU A 117 -16.48 -5.05 9.43
CA LEU A 117 -17.83 -5.59 9.25
C LEU A 117 -18.90 -4.52 9.49
N SER A 118 -18.72 -3.69 10.51
CA SER A 118 -19.61 -2.57 10.85
C SER A 118 -19.68 -1.47 9.79
N ASN A 119 -18.77 -1.49 8.80
CA ASN A 119 -18.73 -0.54 7.69
C ASN A 119 -19.32 -1.09 6.39
N ILE A 120 -19.98 -2.24 6.42
CA ILE A 120 -20.60 -2.88 5.26
C ILE A 120 -22.11 -2.75 5.36
N PHE A 121 -22.73 -2.13 4.39
CA PHE A 121 -24.17 -1.87 4.33
C PHE A 121 -24.75 -2.64 3.15
N PHE A 122 -25.08 -3.91 3.40
CA PHE A 122 -25.56 -4.84 2.34
C PHE A 122 -26.91 -4.46 1.74
N LYS A 123 -27.78 -3.80 2.50
CA LYS A 123 -29.10 -3.35 2.00
C LYS A 123 -28.95 -2.24 0.97
N GLU A 124 -28.03 -1.34 1.21
CA GLU A 124 -27.72 -0.18 0.37
C GLU A 124 -26.68 -0.48 -0.71
N ASN A 125 -26.06 -1.67 -0.68
CA ASN A 125 -24.95 -2.07 -1.54
C ASN A 125 -23.80 -1.06 -1.52
N ILE A 126 -23.38 -0.63 -0.33
CA ILE A 126 -22.25 0.29 -0.14
C ILE A 126 -21.33 -0.17 0.99
N ILE A 127 -20.08 0.25 0.92
CA ILE A 127 -19.11 0.13 1.99
C ILE A 127 -18.57 1.50 2.38
N LYS A 128 -18.33 1.70 3.68
CA LYS A 128 -17.63 2.88 4.20
C LYS A 128 -16.16 2.58 4.34
N VAL A 129 -15.30 3.39 3.71
CA VAL A 129 -13.84 3.26 3.79
C VAL A 129 -13.23 4.51 4.40
N ILE A 130 -12.15 4.30 5.17
CA ILE A 130 -11.41 5.37 5.83
C ILE A 130 -10.06 5.51 5.14
N GLY A 131 -9.83 6.65 4.51
CA GLY A 131 -8.64 6.96 3.74
C GLY A 131 -7.57 7.74 4.50
N LYS A 132 -6.62 8.32 3.75
CA LYS A 132 -5.56 9.18 4.30
C LYS A 132 -6.15 10.38 5.02
N GLY A 133 -5.63 10.68 6.23
CA GLY A 133 -6.12 11.79 7.05
C GLY A 133 -7.46 11.50 7.72
N ASN A 134 -7.80 10.24 7.93
CA ASN A 134 -9.06 9.79 8.55
C ASN A 134 -10.31 10.24 7.79
N LYS A 135 -10.18 10.53 6.48
CA LYS A 135 -11.32 10.93 5.66
C LYS A 135 -12.16 9.71 5.30
N GLU A 136 -13.43 9.77 5.63
CA GLU A 136 -14.41 8.74 5.30
C GLU A 136 -15.04 8.99 3.94
N ARG A 137 -15.33 7.91 3.21
CA ARG A 137 -16.16 7.94 2.01
C ARG A 137 -16.95 6.65 1.86
N PHE A 138 -18.11 6.76 1.23
CA PHE A 138 -18.88 5.60 0.79
C PHE A 138 -18.47 5.21 -0.62
N VAL A 139 -18.43 3.89 -0.86
CA VAL A 139 -18.07 3.31 -2.15
C VAL A 139 -19.14 2.29 -2.50
N PRO A 140 -19.71 2.33 -3.72
CA PRO A 140 -20.65 1.33 -4.18
C PRO A 140 -20.03 -0.07 -4.16
N LEU A 141 -20.79 -1.06 -3.73
CA LEU A 141 -20.43 -2.47 -3.73
C LEU A 141 -21.25 -3.17 -4.80
N GLY A 142 -20.59 -3.65 -5.86
CA GLY A 142 -21.26 -4.40 -6.93
C GLY A 142 -21.88 -5.71 -6.41
N GLU A 143 -22.87 -6.21 -7.10
CA GLU A 143 -23.61 -7.42 -6.68
C GLU A 143 -22.71 -8.64 -6.52
N ILE A 144 -21.77 -8.85 -7.43
CA ILE A 144 -20.82 -9.97 -7.37
C ILE A 144 -19.95 -9.86 -6.12
N ALA A 145 -19.35 -8.69 -5.87
CA ALA A 145 -18.51 -8.46 -4.70
C ALA A 145 -19.33 -8.61 -3.39
N SER A 146 -20.60 -8.15 -3.38
CA SER A 146 -21.52 -8.31 -2.27
C SER A 146 -21.83 -9.78 -1.98
N TYR A 147 -22.08 -10.56 -3.03
CA TYR A 147 -22.35 -12.00 -2.94
C TYR A 147 -21.13 -12.77 -2.40
N GLU A 148 -19.96 -12.58 -3.00
CA GLU A 148 -18.72 -13.23 -2.56
C GLU A 148 -18.35 -12.86 -1.12
N MET A 149 -18.60 -11.61 -0.74
CA MET A 149 -18.35 -11.13 0.63
C MET A 149 -19.26 -11.84 1.65
N LYS A 150 -20.54 -12.08 1.33
CA LYS A 150 -21.47 -12.81 2.20
C LYS A 150 -21.01 -14.25 2.42
N ILE A 151 -20.56 -14.93 1.35
CA ILE A 151 -20.02 -16.30 1.45
C ILE A 151 -18.79 -16.30 2.36
N TYR A 152 -17.85 -15.40 2.12
CA TYR A 152 -16.63 -15.32 2.93
C TYR A 152 -16.92 -15.00 4.40
N ILE A 153 -17.89 -14.13 4.70
CA ILE A 153 -18.27 -13.81 6.10
C ILE A 153 -18.73 -15.06 6.84
N ASN A 154 -19.50 -15.95 6.18
CA ASN A 154 -19.92 -17.21 6.77
C ASN A 154 -18.72 -18.12 7.10
N GLU A 155 -17.74 -18.22 6.22
CA GLU A 155 -16.49 -18.97 6.50
C GLU A 155 -15.64 -18.30 7.59
N ARG A 156 -15.49 -16.96 7.52
CA ARG A 156 -14.77 -16.17 8.50
C ARG A 156 -15.28 -16.40 9.93
N ASN A 157 -16.60 -16.48 10.10
CA ASN A 157 -17.22 -16.62 11.42
C ASN A 157 -16.99 -18.00 12.06
N ARG A 158 -16.50 -18.97 11.29
CA ARG A 158 -16.07 -20.30 11.81
C ARG A 158 -14.63 -20.29 12.34
N LEU A 159 -13.86 -19.22 12.08
CA LEU A 159 -12.48 -19.12 12.54
C LEU A 159 -12.41 -18.74 14.03
N LYS A 160 -11.32 -19.16 14.69
CA LYS A 160 -10.94 -18.60 15.99
C LYS A 160 -10.41 -17.18 15.80
N ILE A 161 -11.20 -16.18 16.14
CA ILE A 161 -10.91 -14.77 15.87
C ILE A 161 -10.23 -14.13 17.08
N ASP A 162 -9.12 -13.42 16.83
CA ASP A 162 -8.47 -12.57 17.82
C ASP A 162 -9.40 -11.40 18.19
N SER A 163 -9.55 -11.11 19.48
CA SER A 163 -10.49 -10.10 20.00
C SER A 163 -10.27 -8.71 19.39
N LYS A 164 -9.02 -8.32 19.11
CA LYS A 164 -8.67 -7.04 18.47
C LYS A 164 -9.03 -6.99 16.98
N SER A 165 -9.39 -8.12 16.40
CA SER A 165 -9.73 -8.24 14.98
C SER A 165 -11.20 -8.67 14.76
N SER A 166 -12.02 -8.66 15.82
CA SER A 166 -13.42 -9.12 15.77
C SER A 166 -14.26 -8.40 14.70
N ASP A 167 -14.07 -7.10 14.53
CA ASP A 167 -14.76 -6.26 13.55
C ASP A 167 -14.02 -6.13 12.20
N ILE A 168 -12.83 -6.75 12.04
CA ILE A 168 -12.07 -6.71 10.78
C ILE A 168 -12.63 -7.75 9.81
N LEU A 169 -12.91 -7.36 8.56
CA LEU A 169 -13.43 -8.27 7.55
C LEU A 169 -12.40 -9.36 7.19
N PHE A 170 -11.21 -8.98 6.74
CA PHE A 170 -10.23 -9.93 6.20
C PHE A 170 -9.21 -10.39 7.23
N LEU A 171 -9.22 -11.68 7.53
CA LEU A 171 -8.39 -12.32 8.56
C LEU A 171 -7.38 -13.29 7.95
N ASN A 172 -6.26 -13.43 8.63
CA ASN A 172 -5.27 -14.48 8.37
C ASN A 172 -5.63 -15.78 9.12
N ARG A 173 -4.82 -16.84 8.95
CA ARG A 173 -5.01 -18.15 9.62
C ARG A 173 -5.01 -18.10 11.14
N TYR A 174 -4.53 -17.02 11.73
CA TYR A 174 -4.51 -16.83 13.19
C TYR A 174 -5.67 -15.95 13.70
N GLY A 175 -6.68 -15.69 12.87
CA GLY A 175 -7.80 -14.82 13.19
C GLY A 175 -7.45 -13.34 13.34
N ARG A 176 -6.29 -12.91 12.81
CA ARG A 176 -5.80 -11.53 12.88
C ARG A 176 -5.92 -10.83 11.54
N ARG A 177 -5.98 -9.51 11.56
CA ARG A 177 -6.01 -8.67 10.36
C ARG A 177 -4.91 -9.02 9.36
N LEU A 178 -5.24 -9.07 8.07
CA LEU A 178 -4.27 -9.21 6.98
C LEU A 178 -3.35 -7.99 6.88
N THR A 179 -2.12 -8.23 6.42
CA THR A 179 -1.18 -7.16 6.07
C THR A 179 -1.24 -6.83 4.57
N ARG A 180 -0.80 -5.65 4.19
CA ARG A 180 -0.67 -5.27 2.77
C ARG A 180 0.25 -6.22 2.00
N SER A 181 1.33 -6.69 2.61
CA SER A 181 2.25 -7.65 2.00
C SER A 181 1.59 -8.99 1.73
N MET A 182 0.65 -9.44 2.59
CA MET A 182 -0.11 -10.66 2.33
C MET A 182 -1.07 -10.49 1.15
N ILE A 183 -1.74 -9.34 1.00
CA ILE A 183 -2.57 -9.06 -0.17
C ILE A 183 -1.74 -9.10 -1.45
N PHE A 184 -0.56 -8.45 -1.44
CA PHE A 184 0.36 -8.50 -2.57
C PHE A 184 0.75 -9.95 -2.92
N LYS A 185 1.07 -10.77 -1.91
CA LYS A 185 1.40 -12.18 -2.12
C LYS A 185 0.24 -12.97 -2.72
N ILE A 186 -0.98 -12.79 -2.21
CA ILE A 186 -2.19 -13.46 -2.73
C ILE A 186 -2.36 -13.16 -4.23
N ILE A 187 -2.28 -11.90 -4.63
CA ILE A 187 -2.44 -11.49 -6.01
C ILE A 187 -1.28 -12.00 -6.88
N SER A 188 -0.05 -11.91 -6.38
CA SER A 188 1.13 -12.40 -7.08
C SER A 188 1.12 -13.92 -7.26
N ASP A 189 0.65 -14.68 -6.29
CA ASP A 189 0.56 -16.13 -6.39
C ASP A 189 -0.57 -16.56 -7.34
N ALA A 190 -1.67 -15.80 -7.40
CA ALA A 190 -2.74 -15.99 -8.37
C ALA A 190 -2.26 -15.68 -9.80
N SER A 191 -1.53 -14.57 -10.00
CA SER A 191 -1.02 -14.16 -11.32
C SER A 191 0.02 -15.12 -11.93
N LYS A 192 0.66 -15.96 -11.12
CA LYS A 192 1.59 -16.99 -11.62
C LYS A 192 0.90 -18.24 -12.15
N ARG A 193 -0.41 -18.36 -11.95
CA ARG A 193 -1.22 -19.52 -12.38
C ARG A 193 -1.89 -19.29 -13.72
N ILE A 194 -1.84 -18.08 -14.22
CA ILE A 194 -2.36 -17.65 -15.52
C ILE A 194 -1.21 -17.26 -16.44
#